data_241a0ad423619ba836445794af37a5b2
#
_entry.id   241a0ad423619ba836445794af37a5b2
#
_cell.length_a   1.000
_cell.length_b   1.000
_cell.length_c   1.000
_cell.angle_alpha   90.00
_cell.angle_beta   90.00
_cell.angle_gamma   90.00
#
_symmetry.space_group_name_H-M   'P 1'
#
loop_
_entity.id
_entity.type
_entity.pdbx_description
1 polymer ?
#
loop_
_entity_poly.entity_id
_entity_poly.type
_entity_poly.pdbx_seq_one_letter_code
_entity_poly.pdbx_strand_id
1 'polypeptide(L)'
;MNSLSRVLSAAGLVLGLALAAAPAGAQTPDKPASPAAIAAAKEILAMKTASGMYANAVPNIVERTKEQLTQSNLNYQKDLTEVSVIVAQKLAGRESEIGEGMAKIYAGVFTEQELKDLVTFYKSPLGQKLLTTEPQAIQMSIS
;
A
#
# COMPACT_ATOMS: atom_id res chain seq x y z
N MET A 1 -72.28 -23.44 19.32
CA MET A 1 -72.85 -22.28 18.61
C MET A 1 -71.68 -21.45 18.09
N ASN A 2 -71.41 -21.56 16.81
CA ASN A 2 -71.19 -20.48 15.86
C ASN A 2 -69.99 -19.57 16.12
N SER A 3 -69.16 -19.26 15.26
CA SER A 3 -69.10 -19.24 13.77
C SER A 3 -67.66 -18.90 13.36
N LEU A 4 -67.15 -19.61 12.46
CA LEU A 4 -66.67 -19.20 11.12
C LEU A 4 -66.39 -17.71 10.97
N SER A 5 -65.13 -17.36 10.74
CA SER A 5 -64.80 -16.31 9.80
C SER A 5 -63.46 -16.54 9.13
N ARG A 6 -63.55 -16.72 7.86
CA ARG A 6 -62.49 -16.76 6.86
C ARG A 6 -61.75 -15.43 6.82
N VAL A 7 -60.43 -15.43 6.81
CA VAL A 7 -59.70 -14.33 6.23
C VAL A 7 -58.65 -14.88 5.26
N LEU A 8 -58.77 -14.36 4.08
CA LEU A 8 -58.01 -14.69 2.88
C LEU A 8 -56.52 -14.34 3.02
N SER A 9 -55.76 -15.20 2.43
CA SER A 9 -54.39 -15.05 2.04
C SER A 9 -54.12 -13.78 1.21
N ALA A 10 -53.07 -13.08 1.55
CA ALA A 10 -52.38 -12.21 0.63
C ALA A 10 -50.89 -12.65 0.68
N ALA A 11 -50.52 -13.43 -0.29
CA ALA A 11 -49.12 -13.78 -0.54
C ALA A 11 -48.41 -12.56 -1.12
N GLY A 12 -47.72 -11.84 -0.28
CA GLY A 12 -46.79 -10.79 -0.68
C GLY A 12 -45.41 -11.40 -0.93
N LEU A 13 -45.11 -11.62 -2.22
CA LEU A 13 -43.78 -12.04 -2.68
C LEU A 13 -42.82 -10.89 -2.53
N VAL A 14 -42.13 -10.78 -1.38
CA VAL A 14 -41.00 -9.85 -1.22
C VAL A 14 -39.78 -10.53 -1.82
N LEU A 15 -39.46 -10.13 -3.04
CA LEU A 15 -38.18 -10.48 -3.70
C LEU A 15 -37.08 -9.67 -3.01
N GLY A 16 -36.53 -10.21 -1.93
CA GLY A 16 -35.37 -9.66 -1.24
C GLY A 16 -34.14 -9.84 -2.10
N LEU A 17 -33.73 -8.77 -2.78
CA LEU A 17 -32.42 -8.69 -3.42
C LEU A 17 -31.36 -8.64 -2.31
N ALA A 18 -30.88 -9.78 -1.87
CA ALA A 18 -29.73 -9.88 -1.00
C ALA A 18 -28.49 -9.47 -1.82
N LEU A 19 -28.14 -8.18 -1.76
CA LEU A 19 -26.77 -7.76 -2.06
C LEU A 19 -25.89 -8.43 -1.00
N ALA A 20 -25.29 -9.54 -1.36
CA ALA A 20 -24.18 -10.11 -0.62
C ALA A 20 -22.99 -9.14 -0.81
N ALA A 21 -22.88 -8.14 0.06
CA ALA A 21 -21.63 -7.46 0.28
C ALA A 21 -20.67 -8.52 0.85
N ALA A 22 -19.83 -9.08 -0.01
CA ALA A 22 -18.71 -9.87 0.45
C ALA A 22 -17.89 -8.95 1.38
N PRO A 23 -17.60 -9.35 2.62
CA PRO A 23 -16.67 -8.59 3.42
C PRO A 23 -15.34 -8.58 2.66
N ALA A 24 -14.81 -7.39 2.37
CA ALA A 24 -13.43 -7.23 1.99
C ALA A 24 -12.61 -7.73 3.19
N GLY A 25 -12.35 -9.01 3.21
CA GLY A 25 -11.53 -9.65 4.23
C GLY A 25 -10.13 -9.05 4.08
N ALA A 26 -9.74 -8.22 5.02
CA ALA A 26 -8.36 -7.93 5.24
C ALA A 26 -7.66 -9.28 5.46
N GLN A 27 -7.00 -9.77 4.41
CA GLN A 27 -6.25 -11.02 4.50
C GLN A 27 -5.08 -10.75 5.43
N THR A 28 -5.15 -11.32 6.63
CA THR A 28 -3.98 -11.48 7.48
C THR A 28 -2.91 -12.24 6.70
N PRO A 29 -1.63 -11.86 6.81
CA PRO A 29 -0.55 -12.41 5.98
C PRO A 29 -0.10 -13.81 6.46
N ASP A 30 -1.02 -14.77 6.54
CA ASP A 30 -0.71 -16.14 6.97
C ASP A 30 -0.35 -17.09 5.80
N LYS A 31 -0.45 -16.64 4.56
CA LYS A 31 -0.03 -17.42 3.42
C LYS A 31 1.20 -16.79 2.76
N PRO A 32 2.28 -17.56 2.57
CA PRO A 32 3.44 -17.05 1.83
C PRO A 32 2.98 -16.52 0.47
N ALA A 33 3.38 -15.29 0.15
CA ALA A 33 3.04 -14.67 -1.12
C ALA A 33 3.55 -15.54 -2.28
N SER A 34 2.74 -15.71 -3.33
CA SER A 34 3.16 -16.49 -4.49
C SER A 34 4.33 -15.81 -5.21
N PRO A 35 5.23 -16.57 -5.86
CA PRO A 35 6.30 -15.99 -6.67
C PRO A 35 5.76 -15.02 -7.72
N ALA A 36 4.59 -15.28 -8.29
CA ALA A 36 3.95 -14.42 -9.28
C ALA A 36 3.47 -13.10 -8.66
N ALA A 37 2.91 -13.13 -7.45
CA ALA A 37 2.54 -11.92 -6.71
C ALA A 37 3.78 -11.06 -6.39
N ILE A 38 4.86 -11.68 -5.94
CA ILE A 38 6.13 -10.97 -5.67
C ILE A 38 6.71 -10.36 -6.96
N ALA A 39 6.64 -11.08 -8.07
CA ALA A 39 7.13 -10.56 -9.37
C ALA A 39 6.30 -9.35 -9.84
N ALA A 40 4.98 -9.42 -9.75
CA ALA A 40 4.11 -8.30 -10.10
C ALA A 40 4.33 -7.09 -9.17
N ALA A 41 4.52 -7.32 -7.87
CA ALA A 41 4.85 -6.27 -6.91
C ALA A 41 6.20 -5.61 -7.23
N LYS A 42 7.24 -6.38 -7.56
CA LYS A 42 8.54 -5.84 -8.01
C LYS A 42 8.40 -4.97 -9.26
N GLU A 43 7.58 -5.37 -10.21
CA GLU A 43 7.35 -4.61 -11.43
C GLU A 43 6.67 -3.26 -11.14
N ILE A 44 5.65 -3.23 -10.27
CA ILE A 44 5.01 -1.99 -9.83
C ILE A 44 6.03 -1.07 -9.15
N LEU A 45 6.82 -1.61 -8.23
CA LEU A 45 7.83 -0.84 -7.50
C LEU A 45 8.91 -0.29 -8.43
N ALA A 46 9.33 -1.05 -9.44
CA ALA A 46 10.29 -0.58 -10.45
C ALA A 46 9.74 0.63 -11.24
N MET A 47 8.47 0.59 -11.65
CA MET A 47 7.83 1.73 -12.34
C MET A 47 7.74 2.96 -11.42
N LYS A 48 7.40 2.78 -10.15
CA LYS A 48 7.35 3.86 -9.14
C LYS A 48 8.72 4.43 -8.82
N THR A 49 9.75 3.59 -8.74
CA THR A 49 11.14 4.02 -8.51
C THR A 49 11.66 4.80 -9.71
N ALA A 50 11.39 4.33 -10.93
CA ALA A 50 11.77 5.03 -12.15
C ALA A 50 11.14 6.43 -12.27
N SER A 51 9.96 6.65 -11.67
CA SER A 51 9.31 7.97 -11.60
C SER A 51 9.87 8.88 -10.50
N GLY A 52 10.87 8.43 -9.73
CA GLY A 52 11.46 9.19 -8.62
C GLY A 52 10.64 9.18 -7.32
N MET A 53 9.51 8.49 -7.29
CA MET A 53 8.59 8.49 -6.14
C MET A 53 9.24 8.07 -4.82
N TYR A 54 10.26 7.22 -4.87
CA TYR A 54 10.99 6.73 -3.70
C TYR A 54 12.43 7.20 -3.59
N ALA A 55 12.85 8.18 -4.42
CA ALA A 55 14.23 8.65 -4.47
C ALA A 55 14.77 9.11 -3.11
N ASN A 56 13.90 9.68 -2.28
CA ASN A 56 14.24 10.20 -0.96
C ASN A 56 13.78 9.29 0.20
N ALA A 57 13.34 8.06 -0.08
CA ALA A 57 12.80 7.18 0.97
C ALA A 57 13.83 6.87 2.06
N VAL A 58 15.05 6.50 1.68
CA VAL A 58 16.13 6.20 2.64
C VAL A 58 16.58 7.44 3.42
N PRO A 59 16.92 8.57 2.79
CA PRO A 59 17.22 9.80 3.51
C PRO A 59 16.13 10.22 4.49
N ASN A 60 14.87 10.20 4.08
CA ASN A 60 13.75 10.58 4.92
C ASN A 60 13.58 9.66 6.14
N ILE A 61 13.76 8.34 5.99
CA ILE A 61 13.69 7.39 7.10
C ILE A 61 14.83 7.64 8.09
N VAL A 62 16.05 7.85 7.61
CA VAL A 62 17.21 8.11 8.46
C VAL A 62 17.02 9.41 9.24
N GLU A 63 16.59 10.48 8.57
CA GLU A 63 16.36 11.78 9.21
C GLU A 63 15.27 11.69 10.27
N ARG A 64 14.13 11.08 9.95
CA ARG A 64 13.02 10.89 10.89
C ARG A 64 13.42 10.06 12.11
N THR A 65 14.23 9.02 11.91
CA THR A 65 14.75 8.20 13.01
C THR A 65 15.70 9.00 13.89
N LYS A 66 16.60 9.79 13.29
CA LYS A 66 17.50 10.70 14.02
C LYS A 66 16.70 11.69 14.85
N GLU A 67 15.70 12.35 14.28
CA GLU A 67 14.85 13.30 15.01
C GLU A 67 14.16 12.64 16.21
N GLN A 68 13.57 11.46 16.01
CA GLN A 68 12.90 10.72 17.06
C GLN A 68 13.85 10.32 18.19
N LEU A 69 15.06 9.87 17.87
CA LEU A 69 16.08 9.51 18.86
C LEU A 69 16.61 10.75 19.58
N THR A 70 16.77 11.87 18.88
CA THR A 70 17.23 13.14 19.47
C THR A 70 16.23 13.68 20.49
N GLN A 71 14.94 13.59 20.22
CA GLN A 71 13.90 14.03 21.19
C GLN A 71 13.98 13.27 22.52
N SER A 72 14.37 12.01 22.48
CA SER A 72 14.51 11.18 23.69
C SER A 72 15.91 11.26 24.32
N ASN A 73 16.92 11.82 23.61
CA ASN A 73 18.32 11.76 23.98
C ASN A 73 19.07 13.04 23.62
N LEU A 74 18.65 14.17 24.18
CA LEU A 74 19.19 15.49 23.84
C LEU A 74 20.71 15.61 23.99
N ASN A 75 21.33 14.88 24.92
CA ASN A 75 22.76 14.89 25.16
C ASN A 75 23.58 14.25 24.02
N TYR A 76 22.93 13.46 23.16
CA TYR A 76 23.57 12.74 22.05
C TYR A 76 23.28 13.35 20.68
N GLN A 77 22.76 14.56 20.62
CA GLN A 77 22.36 15.21 19.36
C GLN A 77 23.50 15.25 18.32
N LYS A 78 24.71 15.56 18.76
CA LYS A 78 25.88 15.59 17.86
C LYS A 78 26.22 14.21 17.34
N ASP A 79 26.28 13.21 18.22
CA ASP A 79 26.62 11.84 17.87
C ASP A 79 25.54 11.24 16.93
N LEU A 80 24.27 11.51 17.20
CA LEU A 80 23.16 11.08 16.34
C LEU A 80 23.24 11.70 14.95
N THR A 81 23.68 12.97 14.85
CA THR A 81 23.90 13.61 13.55
C THR A 81 25.03 12.95 12.77
N GLU A 82 26.17 12.66 13.41
CA GLU A 82 27.29 11.98 12.77
C GLU A 82 26.92 10.54 12.33
N VAL A 83 26.28 9.79 13.24
CA VAL A 83 25.85 8.41 12.97
C VAL A 83 24.82 8.37 11.85
N SER A 84 23.89 9.32 11.77
CA SER A 84 22.88 9.37 10.72
C SER A 84 23.49 9.46 9.31
N VAL A 85 24.55 10.25 9.16
CA VAL A 85 25.29 10.35 7.89
C VAL A 85 25.94 9.01 7.53
N ILE A 86 26.57 8.36 8.49
CA ILE A 86 27.21 7.05 8.27
C ILE A 86 26.17 6.00 7.89
N VAL A 87 25.03 6.00 8.57
CA VAL A 87 23.92 5.06 8.27
C VAL A 87 23.37 5.32 6.87
N ALA A 88 23.12 6.58 6.50
CA ALA A 88 22.66 6.92 5.16
C ALA A 88 23.63 6.44 4.08
N GLN A 89 24.93 6.63 4.28
CA GLN A 89 25.96 6.15 3.35
C GLN A 89 26.01 4.62 3.25
N LYS A 90 25.84 3.91 4.37
CA LYS A 90 25.80 2.44 4.38
C LYS A 90 24.54 1.86 3.76
N LEU A 91 23.43 2.59 3.79
CA LEU A 91 22.18 2.19 3.15
C LEU A 91 22.13 2.55 1.66
N ALA A 92 22.95 3.50 1.23
CA ALA A 92 23.13 3.78 -0.20
C ALA A 92 23.67 2.53 -0.91
N GLY A 93 23.01 2.13 -2.01
CA GLY A 93 23.32 0.91 -2.74
C GLY A 93 22.58 -0.36 -2.24
N ARG A 94 21.77 -0.24 -1.16
CA ARG A 94 20.91 -1.35 -0.70
C ARG A 94 19.44 -1.20 -1.11
N GLU A 95 19.17 -0.36 -2.08
CA GLU A 95 17.83 -0.08 -2.59
C GLU A 95 17.13 -1.35 -3.10
N SER A 96 17.90 -2.30 -3.65
CA SER A 96 17.37 -3.58 -4.11
C SER A 96 16.81 -4.42 -2.95
N GLU A 97 17.48 -4.44 -1.79
CA GLU A 97 17.01 -5.17 -0.61
C GLU A 97 15.73 -4.53 -0.04
N ILE A 98 15.68 -3.19 -0.03
CA ILE A 98 14.50 -2.44 0.37
C ILE A 98 13.36 -2.75 -0.60
N GLY A 99 13.62 -2.75 -1.90
CA GLY A 99 12.65 -3.12 -2.93
C GLY A 99 12.11 -4.53 -2.77
N GLU A 100 12.96 -5.50 -2.40
CA GLU A 100 12.53 -6.87 -2.10
C GLU A 100 11.62 -6.95 -0.87
N GLY A 101 11.98 -6.24 0.19
CA GLY A 101 11.15 -6.14 1.39
C GLY A 101 9.78 -5.53 1.07
N MET A 102 9.75 -4.43 0.33
CA MET A 102 8.51 -3.78 -0.11
C MET A 102 7.66 -4.70 -1.01
N ALA A 103 8.29 -5.45 -1.94
CA ALA A 103 7.57 -6.39 -2.80
C ALA A 103 6.87 -7.49 -1.99
N LYS A 104 7.50 -8.00 -0.95
CA LYS A 104 6.89 -8.97 -0.02
C LYS A 104 5.69 -8.38 0.72
N ILE A 105 5.80 -7.12 1.17
CA ILE A 105 4.69 -6.41 1.82
C ILE A 105 3.53 -6.23 0.85
N TYR A 106 3.77 -5.75 -0.37
CA TYR A 106 2.75 -5.62 -1.40
C TYR A 106 2.05 -6.96 -1.69
N ALA A 107 2.84 -8.03 -1.85
CA ALA A 107 2.33 -9.37 -2.10
C ALA A 107 1.60 -9.99 -0.89
N GLY A 108 1.77 -9.44 0.31
CA GLY A 108 1.01 -9.80 1.50
C GLY A 108 -0.30 -9.01 1.66
N VAL A 109 -0.35 -7.78 1.12
CA VAL A 109 -1.51 -6.88 1.25
C VAL A 109 -2.49 -7.05 0.09
N PHE A 110 -1.97 -7.23 -1.13
CA PHE A 110 -2.76 -7.39 -2.36
C PHE A 110 -2.78 -8.85 -2.80
N THR A 111 -3.88 -9.27 -3.41
CA THR A 111 -3.96 -10.55 -4.10
C THR A 111 -3.11 -10.52 -5.38
N GLU A 112 -2.73 -11.69 -5.88
CA GLU A 112 -1.98 -11.81 -7.14
C GLU A 112 -2.73 -11.16 -8.32
N GLN A 113 -4.07 -11.28 -8.35
CA GLN A 113 -4.88 -10.67 -9.40
C GLN A 113 -4.87 -9.14 -9.31
N GLU A 114 -5.06 -8.58 -8.12
CA GLU A 114 -4.98 -7.13 -7.91
C GLU A 114 -3.62 -6.56 -8.31
N LEU A 115 -2.54 -7.27 -8.02
CA LEU A 115 -1.20 -6.85 -8.43
C LEU A 115 -1.04 -6.86 -9.96
N LYS A 116 -1.59 -7.86 -10.65
CA LYS A 116 -1.59 -7.91 -12.13
C LYS A 116 -2.42 -6.77 -12.74
N ASP A 117 -3.55 -6.47 -12.13
CA ASP A 117 -4.42 -5.36 -12.56
C ASP A 117 -3.72 -4.01 -12.34
N LEU A 118 -3.03 -3.83 -11.21
CA LEU A 118 -2.19 -2.66 -10.95
C LEU A 118 -1.04 -2.53 -11.94
N VAL A 119 -0.36 -3.61 -12.30
CA VAL A 119 0.68 -3.59 -13.36
C VAL A 119 0.08 -3.10 -14.67
N THR A 120 -1.09 -3.64 -15.06
CA THR A 120 -1.80 -3.23 -16.27
C THR A 120 -2.18 -1.76 -16.22
N PHE A 121 -2.71 -1.29 -15.09
CA PHE A 121 -3.03 0.11 -14.87
C PHE A 121 -1.81 1.02 -15.01
N TYR A 122 -0.71 0.73 -14.32
CA TYR A 122 0.49 1.56 -14.38
C TYR A 122 1.16 1.56 -15.77
N LYS A 123 0.97 0.51 -16.57
CA LYS A 123 1.42 0.47 -17.98
C LYS A 123 0.50 1.26 -18.92
N SER A 124 -0.72 1.58 -18.52
CA SER A 124 -1.65 2.36 -19.34
C SER A 124 -1.19 3.82 -19.49
N PRO A 125 -1.68 4.56 -20.50
CA PRO A 125 -1.37 5.99 -20.65
C PRO A 125 -1.74 6.82 -19.43
N LEU A 126 -2.85 6.49 -18.77
CA LEU A 126 -3.28 7.16 -17.53
C LEU A 126 -2.35 6.83 -16.36
N GLY A 127 -1.99 5.57 -16.18
CA GLY A 127 -1.06 5.14 -15.14
C GLY A 127 0.33 5.76 -15.30
N GLN A 128 0.84 5.85 -16.52
CA GLN A 128 2.12 6.52 -16.81
C GLN A 128 2.03 8.03 -16.52
N LYS A 129 0.94 8.66 -16.89
CA LYS A 129 0.70 10.07 -16.55
C LYS A 129 0.64 10.28 -15.04
N LEU A 130 -0.03 9.39 -14.30
CA LEU A 130 -0.09 9.46 -12.85
C LEU A 130 1.31 9.38 -12.23
N LEU A 131 2.12 8.39 -12.61
CA LEU A 131 3.49 8.21 -12.12
C LEU A 131 4.37 9.46 -12.32
N THR A 132 4.20 10.18 -13.42
CA THR A 132 5.02 11.35 -13.74
C THR A 132 4.47 12.65 -13.16
N THR A 133 3.15 12.77 -13.00
CA THR A 133 2.49 14.03 -12.62
C THR A 133 2.22 14.12 -11.12
N GLU A 134 1.92 12.99 -10.46
CA GLU A 134 1.60 12.98 -9.03
C GLU A 134 2.73 13.52 -8.14
N PRO A 135 4.02 13.18 -8.33
CA PRO A 135 5.11 13.76 -7.57
C PRO A 135 5.20 15.27 -7.72
N GLN A 136 4.94 15.78 -8.93
CA GLN A 136 4.92 17.23 -9.20
C GLN A 136 3.74 17.93 -8.48
N ALA A 137 2.56 17.32 -8.53
CA ALA A 137 1.38 17.85 -7.84
C ALA A 137 1.58 17.90 -6.32
N ILE A 138 2.21 16.86 -5.75
CA ILE A 138 2.58 16.84 -4.32
C ILE A 138 3.57 17.97 -4.03
N GLN A 139 4.63 18.11 -4.83
CA GLN A 139 5.62 19.16 -4.62
C GLN A 139 4.99 20.56 -4.67
N MET A 140 4.07 20.80 -5.60
CA MET A 140 3.35 22.08 -5.70
C MET A 140 2.41 22.35 -4.52
N SER A 141 1.94 21.32 -3.84
CA SER A 141 1.02 21.46 -2.70
C SER A 141 1.70 21.89 -1.40
N ILE A 142 3.03 21.74 -1.31
CA ILE A 142 3.84 22.07 -0.12
C ILE A 142 4.76 23.28 -0.33
N SER A 143 4.64 23.95 -1.49
CA SER A 143 5.33 25.19 -1.84
C SER A 143 4.49 26.41 -1.48
#